data_031e2ebf1f3f56b7f9cc49183e81bac1
#
_entry.id   031e2ebf1f3f56b7f9cc49183e81bac1
#
_cell.length_a   1.000
_cell.length_b   1.000
_cell.length_c   1.000
_cell.angle_alpha   90.00
_cell.angle_beta   90.00
_cell.angle_gamma   90.00
#
_symmetry.space_group_name_H-M   'P 1'
#
loop_
_entity.id
_entity.type
_entity.pdbx_description
1 polymer ?
#
loop_
_entity_poly.entity_id
_entity_poly.type
_entity_poly.pdbx_seq_one_letter_code
_entity_poly.pdbx_strand_id
1 'polypeptide(L)'
;MCGCLLSVIASAEDDSFRGSPDAESTKSLYWFGSVAYGPREMGGTIFVNRDGPISGTATPDTLGLDTAESFQFRLGAIYKRWRFMVDYLPTNYTGEGYAAVEIKVGDLPTIPAQTNVVSDIDTDLLLLNVGYELLHTEKWVGALGVGFGRTVLDIALVPTVGQPLAFDGTTPFGYISGDIARHFGRWNMRLGIGWISAEFDGTRIDYGNYNASLAYALTQHKFRSEIVAGYRQIDLKFDYNVPGETVVTDISLEGPYVGLVFAW
;
A
#
# COMPACT_ATOMS: atom_id res chain seq x y z
N MET A 1 1.98 3.87 -2.35
CA MET A 1 2.77 4.74 -1.73
C MET A 1 3.11 5.98 -2.42
N CYS A 2 2.82 6.27 -3.36
CA CYS A 2 3.02 7.49 -4.03
C CYS A 2 1.83 8.42 -3.96
N GLY A 3 0.78 8.15 -3.17
CA GLY A 3 -0.46 8.89 -3.11
C GLY A 3 -0.38 10.35 -2.97
N CYS A 4 0.72 10.74 -2.63
CA CYS A 4 0.83 12.06 -2.15
C CYS A 4 1.68 13.00 -2.96
N LEU A 5 2.46 12.53 -3.90
CA LEU A 5 3.42 13.39 -4.57
C LEU A 5 2.85 14.43 -5.53
N LEU A 6 1.68 14.25 -5.96
CA LEU A 6 1.19 14.93 -7.14
C LEU A 6 0.40 16.20 -6.97
N SER A 7 -0.20 16.36 -5.85
CA SER A 7 -0.79 17.67 -5.55
C SER A 7 0.25 18.77 -5.46
N VAL A 8 1.46 18.31 -5.24
CA VAL A 8 2.58 19.18 -5.08
C VAL A 8 3.14 19.68 -6.40
N ILE A 9 3.13 18.83 -7.39
CA ILE A 9 3.61 19.22 -8.73
C ILE A 9 2.73 20.34 -9.27
N ALA A 10 1.43 20.29 -8.98
CA ALA A 10 0.52 21.35 -9.44
C ALA A 10 0.62 22.66 -8.66
N SER A 11 1.19 22.66 -7.45
CA SER A 11 1.16 23.86 -6.59
C SER A 11 2.47 24.61 -6.44
N ALA A 12 3.62 24.05 -6.84
CA ALA A 12 4.93 24.65 -6.57
C ALA A 12 5.35 25.76 -7.54
N GLU A 13 4.68 25.91 -8.67
CA GLU A 13 5.02 26.91 -9.69
C GLU A 13 3.82 27.56 -10.33
N ASP A 14 2.68 27.40 -9.73
CA ASP A 14 1.45 27.75 -10.40
C ASP A 14 1.05 29.21 -10.31
N ASP A 15 1.88 30.08 -9.80
CA ASP A 15 1.70 31.52 -10.03
C ASP A 15 1.86 31.91 -11.52
N SER A 16 2.56 31.07 -12.30
CA SER A 16 2.66 31.27 -13.75
C SER A 16 1.66 30.43 -14.57
N PHE A 17 1.11 29.36 -14.01
CA PHE A 17 0.26 28.41 -14.75
C PHE A 17 -1.22 28.44 -14.31
N ARG A 18 -1.49 28.71 -13.05
CA ARG A 18 -2.87 28.87 -12.55
C ARG A 18 -3.26 30.32 -12.38
N GLY A 19 -2.58 31.30 -12.84
CA GLY A 19 -3.00 32.70 -12.69
C GLY A 19 -3.46 33.05 -11.24
N SER A 20 -3.46 34.31 -10.88
CA SER A 20 -4.00 34.79 -9.60
C SER A 20 -5.30 34.04 -9.20
N PRO A 21 -5.56 33.78 -7.88
CA PRO A 21 -6.76 33.06 -7.42
C PRO A 21 -8.09 33.59 -7.94
N ASP A 22 -8.10 34.77 -8.52
CA ASP A 22 -9.26 35.42 -9.13
C ASP A 22 -9.40 35.18 -10.65
N ALA A 23 -8.44 34.54 -11.31
CA ALA A 23 -8.61 34.14 -12.70
C ALA A 23 -9.38 32.81 -12.74
N GLU A 24 -10.60 32.86 -13.20
CA GLU A 24 -11.40 31.72 -13.67
C GLU A 24 -10.61 30.96 -14.78
N SER A 25 -9.58 30.23 -14.40
CA SER A 25 -8.87 29.30 -15.27
C SER A 25 -9.75 28.08 -15.48
N THR A 26 -10.72 28.25 -16.34
CA THR A 26 -11.48 27.20 -16.96
C THR A 26 -10.54 26.25 -17.69
N LYS A 27 -10.50 24.97 -17.27
CA LYS A 27 -9.92 23.82 -17.97
C LYS A 27 -8.41 23.57 -17.81
N SER A 28 -7.96 23.27 -16.63
CA SER A 28 -6.68 22.59 -16.51
C SER A 28 -6.87 21.19 -15.91
N LEU A 29 -6.89 20.19 -16.77
CA LEU A 29 -6.75 18.79 -16.41
C LEU A 29 -5.25 18.46 -16.49
N TYR A 30 -4.67 18.04 -15.39
CA TYR A 30 -3.27 17.63 -15.30
C TYR A 30 -3.20 16.13 -15.09
N TRP A 31 -2.37 15.49 -15.89
CA TRP A 31 -2.06 14.07 -15.73
C TRP A 31 -0.72 13.90 -15.04
N PHE A 32 -0.58 12.78 -14.37
CA PHE A 32 0.66 12.41 -13.72
C PHE A 32 0.85 10.91 -13.65
N GLY A 33 2.12 10.51 -13.61
CA GLY A 33 2.51 9.14 -13.37
C GLY A 33 3.73 9.08 -12.47
N SER A 34 3.87 8.00 -11.72
CA SER A 34 5.11 7.72 -11.00
C SER A 34 5.43 6.24 -11.00
N VAL A 35 6.73 5.95 -10.96
CA VAL A 35 7.27 4.64 -10.66
C VAL A 35 8.23 4.81 -9.49
N ALA A 36 8.10 3.92 -8.50
CA ALA A 36 9.03 3.87 -7.38
C ALA A 36 9.44 2.42 -7.15
N TYR A 37 10.62 2.24 -6.57
CA TYR A 37 11.24 0.97 -6.25
C TYR A 37 11.81 1.00 -4.85
N GLY A 38 11.71 -0.10 -4.14
CA GLY A 38 12.34 -0.23 -2.83
C GLY A 38 12.09 -1.58 -2.19
N PRO A 39 12.96 -1.97 -1.25
CA PRO A 39 12.75 -3.15 -0.45
C PRO A 39 11.51 -3.00 0.43
N ARG A 40 10.81 -4.12 0.65
CA ARG A 40 9.67 -4.24 1.54
C ARG A 40 9.91 -5.37 2.51
N GLU A 41 9.92 -5.06 3.78
CA GLU A 41 9.89 -6.04 4.85
C GLU A 41 8.45 -6.45 5.11
N MET A 42 8.21 -7.74 5.30
CA MET A 42 6.93 -8.27 5.73
C MET A 42 7.02 -8.57 7.23
N GLY A 43 6.17 -7.93 8.00
CA GLY A 43 6.01 -8.18 9.44
C GLY A 43 4.66 -8.78 9.76
N GLY A 44 4.45 -9.11 11.05
CA GLY A 44 3.16 -9.54 11.58
C GLY A 44 2.94 -11.04 11.58
N THR A 45 1.72 -11.47 11.28
CA THR A 45 1.27 -12.86 11.36
C THR A 45 0.48 -13.23 10.13
N ILE A 46 0.89 -14.28 9.44
CA ILE A 46 0.25 -14.72 8.19
C ILE A 46 -1.01 -15.52 8.50
N PHE A 47 -0.94 -16.45 9.47
CA PHE A 47 -2.07 -17.23 9.92
C PHE A 47 -2.11 -17.37 11.43
N VAL A 48 -3.26 -17.13 12.04
CA VAL A 48 -3.59 -17.51 13.42
C VAL A 48 -4.94 -18.22 13.41
N ASN A 49 -4.99 -19.42 13.93
CA ASN A 49 -6.25 -20.07 14.27
C ASN A 49 -6.61 -19.74 15.73
N ARG A 50 -7.73 -19.04 15.95
CA ARG A 50 -8.17 -18.62 17.29
C ARG A 50 -8.91 -19.70 18.08
N ASP A 51 -9.58 -20.65 17.39
CA ASP A 51 -10.60 -21.51 18.01
C ASP A 51 -10.15 -22.96 18.23
N GLY A 52 -8.88 -23.31 17.92
CA GLY A 52 -8.36 -24.66 18.06
C GLY A 52 -7.50 -24.89 19.31
N PRO A 53 -7.37 -26.12 19.81
CA PRO A 53 -6.54 -26.45 20.95
C PRO A 53 -5.02 -26.26 20.71
N ILE A 54 -4.61 -26.03 19.46
CA ILE A 54 -3.25 -25.71 19.05
C ILE A 54 -3.34 -24.55 18.07
N SER A 55 -3.14 -23.34 18.56
CA SER A 55 -3.00 -22.16 17.72
C SER A 55 -1.59 -22.15 17.11
N GLY A 56 -1.44 -22.65 15.90
CA GLY A 56 -0.22 -22.50 15.14
C GLY A 56 -0.14 -21.07 14.59
N THR A 57 0.90 -20.33 14.91
CA THR A 57 1.16 -19.00 14.34
C THR A 57 2.29 -19.12 13.32
N ALA A 58 2.00 -18.78 12.07
CA ALA A 58 3.03 -18.61 11.05
C ALA A 58 3.37 -17.13 10.94
N THR A 59 4.62 -16.77 11.22
CA THR A 59 5.14 -15.41 11.03
C THR A 59 6.08 -15.39 9.82
N PRO A 60 6.30 -14.22 9.18
CA PRO A 60 7.28 -14.10 8.10
C PRO A 60 8.64 -14.68 8.48
N ASP A 61 9.15 -14.37 9.67
CA ASP A 61 10.43 -14.89 10.17
C ASP A 61 10.48 -16.42 10.22
N THR A 62 9.40 -17.07 10.71
CA THR A 62 9.34 -18.54 10.79
C THR A 62 9.24 -19.19 9.41
N LEU A 63 8.76 -18.48 8.43
CA LEU A 63 8.66 -18.93 7.04
C LEU A 63 9.85 -18.51 6.17
N GLY A 64 10.83 -17.79 6.77
CA GLY A 64 12.02 -17.31 6.07
C GLY A 64 11.74 -16.19 5.06
N LEU A 65 10.66 -15.43 5.26
CA LEU A 65 10.24 -14.36 4.41
C LEU A 65 10.81 -13.04 4.94
N ASP A 66 11.98 -12.65 4.44
CA ASP A 66 12.64 -11.44 4.95
C ASP A 66 12.17 -10.19 4.22
N THR A 67 12.74 -9.95 3.03
CA THR A 67 12.56 -8.69 2.30
C THR A 67 12.32 -9.00 0.83
N ALA A 68 11.31 -8.37 0.26
CA ALA A 68 11.04 -8.42 -1.18
C ALA A 68 11.39 -7.10 -1.85
N GLU A 69 11.87 -7.17 -3.08
CA GLU A 69 11.97 -6.01 -3.95
C GLU A 69 10.62 -5.71 -4.59
N SER A 70 10.13 -4.47 -4.44
CA SER A 70 8.81 -4.09 -4.91
C SER A 70 8.86 -2.84 -5.78
N PHE A 71 8.17 -2.90 -6.91
CA PHE A 71 7.83 -1.74 -7.72
C PHE A 71 6.46 -1.20 -7.33
N GLN A 72 6.31 0.11 -7.49
CA GLN A 72 5.05 0.79 -7.29
C GLN A 72 4.75 1.64 -8.51
N PHE A 73 3.52 1.54 -8.97
CA PHE A 73 3.05 2.29 -10.12
C PHE A 73 1.87 3.15 -9.69
N ARG A 74 1.91 4.39 -10.13
CA ARG A 74 0.78 5.28 -9.93
C ARG A 74 0.49 6.07 -11.17
N LEU A 75 -0.79 6.23 -11.44
CA LEU A 75 -1.35 7.11 -12.45
C LEU A 75 -2.47 7.93 -11.84
N GLY A 76 -2.64 9.17 -12.28
CA GLY A 76 -3.79 9.96 -11.86
C GLY A 76 -3.97 11.23 -12.64
N ALA A 77 -4.99 11.97 -12.21
CA ALA A 77 -5.37 13.26 -12.81
C ALA A 77 -5.84 14.23 -11.73
N ILE A 78 -5.57 15.51 -11.96
CA ILE A 78 -6.09 16.60 -11.14
C ILE A 78 -6.96 17.49 -12.04
N TYR A 79 -8.21 17.70 -11.61
CA TYR A 79 -9.13 18.61 -12.25
C TYR A 79 -9.66 19.61 -11.23
N LYS A 80 -9.28 20.87 -11.36
CA LYS A 80 -9.53 21.89 -10.34
C LYS A 80 -8.96 21.47 -8.97
N ARG A 81 -9.82 21.19 -8.01
CA ARG A 81 -9.46 20.70 -6.67
C ARG A 81 -9.69 19.20 -6.50
N TRP A 82 -10.20 18.53 -7.53
CA TRP A 82 -10.43 17.08 -7.49
C TRP A 82 -9.18 16.33 -7.94
N ARG A 83 -8.89 15.25 -7.24
CA ARG A 83 -7.80 14.33 -7.55
C ARG A 83 -8.34 12.94 -7.76
N PHE A 84 -7.92 12.31 -8.83
CA PHE A 84 -8.24 10.93 -9.17
C PHE A 84 -6.94 10.15 -9.26
N MET A 85 -6.88 8.97 -8.66
CA MET A 85 -5.63 8.26 -8.51
C MET A 85 -5.82 6.76 -8.51
N VAL A 86 -4.95 6.06 -9.21
CA VAL A 86 -4.78 4.61 -9.19
C VAL A 86 -3.38 4.30 -8.71
N ASP A 87 -3.25 3.42 -7.74
CA ASP A 87 -1.98 2.99 -7.15
C ASP A 87 -1.92 1.46 -7.20
N TYR A 88 -0.86 0.89 -7.74
CA TYR A 88 -0.65 -0.55 -7.84
C TYR A 88 0.70 -0.92 -7.23
N LEU A 89 0.66 -1.87 -6.32
CA LEU A 89 1.81 -2.34 -5.56
C LEU A 89 1.84 -3.87 -5.56
N PRO A 90 2.51 -4.49 -6.55
CA PRO A 90 2.80 -5.91 -6.53
C PRO A 90 4.01 -6.17 -5.63
N THR A 91 3.98 -7.26 -4.86
CA THR A 91 5.09 -7.69 -4.03
C THR A 91 5.11 -9.21 -3.95
N ASN A 92 6.27 -9.83 -4.23
CA ASN A 92 6.48 -11.26 -4.13
C ASN A 92 7.55 -11.55 -3.09
N TYR A 93 7.23 -12.41 -2.13
CA TYR A 93 8.12 -12.87 -1.07
C TYR A 93 8.39 -14.36 -1.25
N THR A 94 9.65 -14.73 -1.29
CA THR A 94 10.06 -16.14 -1.33
C THR A 94 11.02 -16.42 -0.20
N GLY A 95 10.92 -17.60 0.42
CA GLY A 95 11.80 -17.94 1.53
C GLY A 95 11.85 -19.42 1.86
N GLU A 96 12.84 -19.78 2.66
CA GLU A 96 12.98 -21.10 3.26
C GLU A 96 12.97 -20.93 4.77
N GLY A 97 11.97 -21.50 5.42
CA GLY A 97 11.75 -21.38 6.85
C GLY A 97 11.59 -22.71 7.55
N TYR A 98 11.25 -22.63 8.83
CA TYR A 98 11.07 -23.80 9.68
C TYR A 98 9.78 -23.68 10.51
N ALA A 99 8.82 -24.54 10.22
CA ALA A 99 7.60 -24.65 11.01
C ALA A 99 7.89 -25.30 12.37
N ALA A 100 8.18 -24.51 13.39
CA ALA A 100 8.43 -25.00 14.73
C ALA A 100 7.21 -25.66 15.38
N VAL A 101 6.01 -25.21 14.99
CA VAL A 101 4.71 -25.72 15.43
C VAL A 101 3.90 -26.18 14.22
N GLU A 102 2.90 -27.01 14.45
CA GLU A 102 1.94 -27.40 13.41
C GLU A 102 1.19 -26.17 12.88
N ILE A 103 1.15 -26.01 11.54
CA ILE A 103 0.37 -24.95 10.88
C ILE A 103 -0.88 -25.60 10.28
N LYS A 104 -2.05 -25.21 10.78
CA LYS A 104 -3.35 -25.66 10.30
C LYS A 104 -4.23 -24.46 9.96
N VAL A 105 -4.81 -24.46 8.77
CA VAL A 105 -5.69 -23.40 8.27
C VAL A 105 -6.97 -24.04 7.76
N GLY A 106 -8.02 -24.02 8.57
CA GLY A 106 -9.31 -24.60 8.23
C GLY A 106 -9.21 -26.06 7.78
N ASP A 107 -9.82 -26.35 6.64
CA ASP A 107 -9.79 -27.67 6.00
C ASP A 107 -8.60 -27.90 5.06
N LEU A 108 -7.66 -26.95 5.00
CA LEU A 108 -6.45 -27.07 4.18
C LEU A 108 -5.51 -28.15 4.75
N PRO A 109 -4.59 -28.69 3.91
CA PRO A 109 -3.57 -29.61 4.37
C PRO A 109 -2.76 -29.04 5.53
N THR A 110 -2.53 -29.84 6.55
CA THR A 110 -1.76 -29.46 7.73
C THR A 110 -0.27 -29.57 7.47
N ILE A 111 0.52 -28.53 7.79
CA ILE A 111 1.97 -28.60 7.80
C ILE A 111 2.41 -29.13 9.18
N PRO A 112 3.10 -30.28 9.24
CA PRO A 112 3.54 -30.84 10.50
C PRO A 112 4.57 -29.94 11.21
N ALA A 113 4.55 -29.96 12.55
CA ALA A 113 5.61 -29.31 13.33
C ALA A 113 6.99 -29.88 12.99
N GLN A 114 8.02 -29.09 13.24
CA GLN A 114 9.42 -29.43 13.01
C GLN A 114 9.77 -29.81 11.56
N THR A 115 9.18 -29.09 10.62
CA THR A 115 9.33 -29.30 9.17
C THR A 115 9.89 -28.06 8.51
N ASN A 116 10.87 -28.23 7.60
CA ASN A 116 11.32 -27.15 6.74
C ASN A 116 10.24 -26.86 5.69
N VAL A 117 10.03 -25.58 5.40
CA VAL A 117 9.00 -25.10 4.50
C VAL A 117 9.61 -24.13 3.49
N VAL A 118 9.36 -24.35 2.21
CA VAL A 118 9.59 -23.35 1.16
C VAL A 118 8.33 -22.55 1.03
N SER A 119 8.44 -21.25 1.14
CA SER A 119 7.32 -20.29 1.17
C SER A 119 7.38 -19.39 -0.05
N ASP A 120 6.24 -19.16 -0.68
CA ASP A 120 6.04 -18.21 -1.77
C ASP A 120 4.75 -17.45 -1.50
N ILE A 121 4.85 -16.12 -1.38
CA ILE A 121 3.72 -15.25 -1.04
C ILE A 121 3.67 -14.08 -2.02
N ASP A 122 2.66 -14.07 -2.87
CA ASP A 122 2.34 -12.95 -3.75
C ASP A 122 1.28 -12.06 -3.10
N THR A 123 1.56 -10.75 -3.07
CA THR A 123 0.61 -9.76 -2.59
C THR A 123 0.45 -8.64 -3.60
N ASP A 124 -0.74 -8.50 -4.15
CA ASP A 124 -1.11 -7.42 -5.05
C ASP A 124 -2.06 -6.45 -4.35
N LEU A 125 -1.67 -5.19 -4.26
CA LEU A 125 -2.51 -4.13 -3.73
C LEU A 125 -2.86 -3.12 -4.81
N LEU A 126 -4.14 -3.03 -5.16
CA LEU A 126 -4.70 -2.02 -6.05
C LEU A 126 -5.54 -1.03 -5.25
N LEU A 127 -5.24 0.27 -5.36
CA LEU A 127 -5.96 1.34 -4.68
C LEU A 127 -6.49 2.36 -5.70
N LEU A 128 -7.76 2.65 -5.62
CA LEU A 128 -8.43 3.73 -6.34
C LEU A 128 -8.77 4.83 -5.32
N ASN A 129 -8.49 6.08 -5.62
CA ASN A 129 -8.75 7.19 -4.72
C ASN A 129 -9.34 8.39 -5.44
N VAL A 130 -10.32 9.02 -4.81
CA VAL A 130 -10.87 10.32 -5.20
C VAL A 130 -10.73 11.25 -4.01
N GLY A 131 -9.96 12.32 -4.19
CA GLY A 131 -9.66 13.31 -3.16
C GLY A 131 -10.11 14.70 -3.56
N TYR A 132 -10.28 15.56 -2.56
CA TYR A 132 -10.57 16.98 -2.72
C TYR A 132 -9.60 17.83 -1.92
N GLU A 133 -8.98 18.83 -2.55
CA GLU A 133 -8.05 19.76 -1.91
C GLU A 133 -8.81 20.77 -1.07
N LEU A 134 -8.72 20.63 0.25
CA LEU A 134 -9.31 21.55 1.23
C LEU A 134 -8.39 22.73 1.52
N LEU A 135 -7.09 22.47 1.61
CA LEU A 135 -6.04 23.45 1.81
C LEU A 135 -5.25 23.60 0.51
N HIS A 136 -5.17 24.82 0.00
CA HIS A 136 -4.39 25.14 -1.20
C HIS A 136 -3.81 26.54 -1.06
N THR A 137 -2.52 26.63 -0.73
CA THR A 137 -1.77 27.88 -0.62
C THR A 137 -0.44 27.71 -1.38
N GLU A 138 0.31 28.78 -1.55
CA GLU A 138 1.63 28.73 -2.19
C GLU A 138 2.60 27.72 -1.54
N LYS A 139 2.49 27.51 -0.24
CA LYS A 139 3.42 26.64 0.51
C LYS A 139 2.81 25.33 0.96
N TRP A 140 1.50 25.25 1.09
CA TRP A 140 0.81 24.12 1.65
C TRP A 140 -0.33 23.64 0.78
N VAL A 141 -0.39 22.34 0.60
CA VAL A 141 -1.53 21.67 -0.01
C VAL A 141 -1.97 20.54 0.90
N GLY A 142 -3.27 20.46 1.16
CA GLY A 142 -3.87 19.40 1.97
C GLY A 142 -5.15 18.90 1.35
N ALA A 143 -5.34 17.59 1.31
CA ALA A 143 -6.52 16.96 0.77
C ALA A 143 -7.08 15.88 1.66
N LEU A 144 -8.40 15.68 1.56
CA LEU A 144 -9.10 14.52 2.07
C LEU A 144 -9.71 13.74 0.91
N GLY A 145 -9.84 12.44 1.07
CA GLY A 145 -10.36 11.58 0.02
C GLY A 145 -11.02 10.33 0.56
N VAL A 146 -11.69 9.66 -0.36
CA VAL A 146 -12.24 8.32 -0.17
C VAL A 146 -11.70 7.42 -1.27
N GLY A 147 -11.54 6.16 -0.97
CA GLY A 147 -11.00 5.22 -1.93
C GLY A 147 -11.62 3.84 -1.83
N PHE A 148 -11.29 3.05 -2.82
CA PHE A 148 -11.58 1.63 -2.89
C PHE A 148 -10.27 0.89 -3.08
N GLY A 149 -10.04 -0.14 -2.28
CA GLY A 149 -8.88 -1.02 -2.35
C GLY A 149 -9.28 -2.44 -2.70
N ARG A 150 -8.36 -3.15 -3.32
CA ARG A 150 -8.43 -4.59 -3.53
C ARG A 150 -7.07 -5.18 -3.21
N THR A 151 -7.03 -6.14 -2.29
CA THR A 151 -5.85 -6.97 -2.02
C THR A 151 -6.07 -8.35 -2.61
N VAL A 152 -5.08 -8.87 -3.32
CA VAL A 152 -4.97 -10.28 -3.68
C VAL A 152 -3.81 -10.83 -2.86
N LEU A 153 -4.01 -11.96 -2.21
CA LEU A 153 -3.01 -12.64 -1.40
C LEU A 153 -2.97 -14.11 -1.82
N ASP A 154 -1.89 -14.52 -2.46
CA ASP A 154 -1.65 -15.89 -2.87
C ASP A 154 -0.50 -16.44 -2.04
N ILE A 155 -0.74 -17.54 -1.33
CA ILE A 155 0.23 -18.17 -0.42
C ILE A 155 0.44 -19.62 -0.84
N ALA A 156 1.68 -20.00 -1.07
CA ALA A 156 2.09 -21.38 -1.29
C ALA A 156 3.16 -21.78 -0.27
N LEU A 157 2.86 -22.78 0.56
CA LEU A 157 3.78 -23.35 1.54
C LEU A 157 4.04 -24.81 1.19
N VAL A 158 5.27 -25.13 0.86
CA VAL A 158 5.70 -26.49 0.46
C VAL A 158 6.60 -27.09 1.55
N PRO A 159 6.04 -27.93 2.44
CA PRO A 159 6.84 -28.58 3.49
C PRO A 159 7.69 -29.71 2.88
N THR A 160 8.82 -30.01 3.51
CA THR A 160 9.66 -31.18 3.13
C THR A 160 8.97 -32.51 3.45
N VAL A 161 8.02 -32.50 4.41
CA VAL A 161 7.21 -33.66 4.79
C VAL A 161 5.75 -33.21 4.89
N GLY A 162 4.85 -33.95 4.23
CA GLY A 162 3.42 -33.64 4.22
C GLY A 162 2.92 -33.18 2.85
N GLN A 163 1.79 -32.55 2.80
CA GLN A 163 1.18 -32.00 1.57
C GLN A 163 1.39 -30.50 1.49
N PRO A 164 1.57 -29.94 0.28
CA PRO A 164 1.59 -28.49 0.09
C PRO A 164 0.30 -27.84 0.57
N LEU A 165 0.41 -26.70 1.22
CA LEU A 165 -0.70 -25.82 1.57
C LEU A 165 -0.70 -24.66 0.57
N ALA A 166 -1.82 -24.43 -0.08
CA ALA A 166 -2.04 -23.28 -0.96
C ALA A 166 -3.32 -22.56 -0.52
N PHE A 167 -3.25 -21.25 -0.49
CA PHE A 167 -4.37 -20.38 -0.16
C PHE A 167 -4.35 -19.20 -1.14
N ASP A 168 -5.50 -18.89 -1.71
CA ASP A 168 -5.73 -17.70 -2.49
C ASP A 168 -6.88 -16.89 -1.91
N GLY A 169 -6.72 -15.60 -1.81
CA GLY A 169 -7.71 -14.69 -1.26
C GLY A 169 -7.75 -13.35 -1.95
N THR A 170 -8.96 -12.87 -2.19
CA THR A 170 -9.17 -11.51 -2.72
C THR A 170 -10.12 -10.76 -1.81
N THR A 171 -9.68 -9.62 -1.30
CA THR A 171 -10.46 -8.82 -0.37
C THR A 171 -10.61 -7.40 -0.88
N PRO A 172 -11.83 -6.98 -1.27
CA PRO A 172 -12.14 -5.59 -1.55
C PRO A 172 -12.43 -4.82 -0.26
N PHE A 173 -12.05 -3.54 -0.21
CA PHE A 173 -12.33 -2.66 0.92
C PHE A 173 -12.47 -1.20 0.51
N GLY A 174 -13.28 -0.43 1.27
CA GLY A 174 -13.30 1.02 1.17
C GLY A 174 -12.29 1.63 2.14
N TYR A 175 -11.84 2.86 1.93
CA TYR A 175 -10.99 3.57 2.89
C TYR A 175 -11.16 5.09 2.78
N ILE A 176 -10.79 5.79 3.86
CA ILE A 176 -10.62 7.25 3.84
C ILE A 176 -9.13 7.57 3.75
N SER A 177 -8.80 8.72 3.16
CA SER A 177 -7.43 9.17 3.01
C SER A 177 -7.28 10.64 3.35
N GLY A 178 -6.10 11.02 3.80
CA GLY A 178 -5.72 12.40 3.99
C GLY A 178 -4.24 12.59 3.66
N ASP A 179 -3.90 13.74 3.13
CA ASP A 179 -2.51 14.10 2.92
C ASP A 179 -2.27 15.59 3.09
N ILE A 180 -1.04 15.90 3.46
CA ILE A 180 -0.54 17.25 3.53
C ILE A 180 0.86 17.33 2.94
N ALA A 181 1.10 18.36 2.14
CA ALA A 181 2.38 18.62 1.51
C ALA A 181 2.83 20.06 1.77
N ARG A 182 4.15 20.25 1.88
CA ARG A 182 4.79 21.55 2.03
C ARG A 182 5.87 21.75 1.00
N HIS A 183 5.84 22.91 0.34
CA HIS A 183 6.82 23.36 -0.64
C HIS A 183 7.86 24.30 -0.05
N PHE A 184 9.11 24.13 -0.43
CA PHE A 184 10.20 25.04 -0.11
C PHE A 184 11.26 25.03 -1.24
N GLY A 185 11.09 25.94 -2.17
CA GLY A 185 11.90 26.03 -3.39
C GLY A 185 11.69 24.80 -4.30
N ARG A 186 12.77 24.08 -4.61
CA ARG A 186 12.70 22.84 -5.41
C ARG A 186 12.34 21.59 -4.60
N TRP A 187 12.26 21.72 -3.30
CA TRP A 187 11.96 20.62 -2.40
C TRP A 187 10.49 20.59 -2.02
N ASN A 188 10.07 19.41 -1.67
CA ASN A 188 8.72 19.11 -1.36
C ASN A 188 8.61 17.96 -0.38
N MET A 189 8.08 18.23 0.79
CA MET A 189 7.88 17.24 1.84
C MET A 189 6.40 16.89 1.93
N ARG A 190 6.10 15.61 2.18
CA ARG A 190 4.74 15.16 2.23
C ARG A 190 4.50 14.04 3.20
N LEU A 191 3.35 14.11 3.86
CA LEU A 191 2.81 13.09 4.74
C LEU A 191 1.44 12.66 4.21
N GLY A 192 1.17 11.37 4.21
CA GLY A 192 -0.10 10.80 3.80
C GLY A 192 -0.54 9.68 4.72
N ILE A 193 -1.85 9.56 4.90
CA ILE A 193 -2.49 8.51 5.66
C ILE A 193 -3.69 7.97 4.88
N GLY A 194 -3.89 6.66 4.93
CA GLY A 194 -5.13 5.99 4.55
C GLY A 194 -5.55 5.06 5.67
N TRP A 195 -6.84 4.98 5.95
CA TRP A 195 -7.32 4.15 7.05
C TRP A 195 -8.76 3.70 6.87
N ILE A 196 -9.04 2.48 7.32
CA ILE A 196 -10.38 1.97 7.60
C ILE A 196 -10.31 0.88 8.66
N SER A 197 -11.39 0.76 9.44
CA SER A 197 -11.72 -0.39 10.24
C SER A 197 -13.21 -0.65 10.02
N ALA A 198 -13.54 -1.77 9.41
CA ALA A 198 -14.92 -2.13 9.08
C ALA A 198 -15.12 -3.63 9.18
N GLU A 199 -16.37 -4.02 9.48
CA GLU A 199 -16.81 -5.39 9.42
C GLU A 199 -17.89 -5.52 8.34
N PHE A 200 -17.71 -6.47 7.44
CA PHE A 200 -18.64 -6.73 6.36
C PHE A 200 -18.83 -8.24 6.20
N ASP A 201 -20.06 -8.68 6.26
CA ASP A 201 -20.47 -10.09 6.12
C ASP A 201 -19.65 -11.06 7.00
N GLY A 202 -19.41 -10.66 8.27
CA GLY A 202 -18.65 -11.43 9.24
C GLY A 202 -17.13 -11.41 9.05
N THR A 203 -16.62 -10.69 8.06
CA THR A 203 -15.18 -10.46 7.83
C THR A 203 -14.83 -9.08 8.34
N ARG A 204 -13.92 -9.00 9.28
CA ARG A 204 -13.34 -7.72 9.72
C ARG A 204 -12.14 -7.38 8.87
N ILE A 205 -12.07 -6.12 8.47
CA ILE A 205 -10.98 -5.56 7.69
C ILE A 205 -10.46 -4.33 8.40
N ASP A 206 -9.20 -4.34 8.79
CA ASP A 206 -8.47 -3.18 9.24
C ASP A 206 -7.35 -2.87 8.21
N TYR A 207 -7.37 -1.68 7.67
CA TYR A 207 -6.36 -1.19 6.72
C TYR A 207 -5.74 0.10 7.24
N GLY A 208 -4.42 0.14 7.28
CA GLY A 208 -3.61 1.31 7.56
C GLY A 208 -2.60 1.55 6.45
N ASN A 209 -2.34 2.80 6.11
CA ASN A 209 -1.34 3.17 5.12
C ASN A 209 -0.73 4.51 5.49
N TYR A 210 0.52 4.51 5.86
CA TYR A 210 1.27 5.68 6.30
C TYR A 210 2.42 5.93 5.34
N ASN A 211 2.60 7.17 4.92
CA ASN A 211 3.63 7.56 3.98
C ASN A 211 4.28 8.88 4.37
N ALA A 212 5.60 8.91 4.35
CA ALA A 212 6.39 10.13 4.46
C ALA A 212 7.38 10.20 3.29
N SER A 213 7.47 11.34 2.62
CA SER A 213 8.36 11.48 1.46
C SER A 213 8.93 12.88 1.31
N LEU A 214 10.08 12.93 0.64
CA LEU A 214 10.77 14.13 0.20
C LEU A 214 11.04 14.00 -1.29
N ALA A 215 10.69 15.02 -2.06
CA ALA A 215 10.93 15.08 -3.48
C ALA A 215 11.75 16.31 -3.88
N TYR A 216 12.50 16.19 -4.96
CA TYR A 216 13.29 17.26 -5.57
C TYR A 216 12.93 17.41 -7.03
N ALA A 217 12.52 18.64 -7.43
CA ALA A 217 12.15 18.96 -8.80
C ALA A 217 13.40 19.06 -9.69
N LEU A 218 13.46 18.21 -10.71
CA LEU A 218 14.52 18.19 -11.72
C LEU A 218 14.25 19.23 -12.82
N THR A 219 13.00 19.26 -13.30
CA THR A 219 12.54 20.19 -14.35
C THR A 219 11.35 20.97 -13.85
N GLN A 220 11.20 22.19 -14.35
CA GLN A 220 10.18 23.14 -13.93
C GLN A 220 9.46 23.78 -15.15
N HIS A 221 9.24 23.01 -16.20
CA HIS A 221 8.54 23.44 -17.42
C HIS A 221 7.24 22.65 -17.60
N LYS A 222 6.62 22.77 -18.77
CA LYS A 222 5.35 22.06 -19.12
C LYS A 222 5.37 20.55 -18.82
N PHE A 223 6.53 19.92 -18.98
CA PHE A 223 6.77 18.55 -18.53
C PHE A 223 7.64 18.63 -17.28
N ARG A 224 7.09 18.24 -16.16
CA ARG A 224 7.78 18.28 -14.89
C ARG A 224 8.19 16.88 -14.47
N SER A 225 9.41 16.77 -13.95
CA SER A 225 9.94 15.54 -13.39
C SER A 225 10.56 15.78 -12.01
N GLU A 226 10.38 14.81 -11.10
CA GLU A 226 10.94 14.85 -9.75
C GLU A 226 11.56 13.50 -9.40
N ILE A 227 12.63 13.55 -8.60
CA ILE A 227 13.11 12.40 -7.85
C ILE A 227 12.46 12.43 -6.48
N VAL A 228 11.99 11.28 -6.01
CA VAL A 228 11.40 11.14 -4.70
C VAL A 228 12.10 10.06 -3.90
N ALA A 229 12.27 10.28 -2.61
CA ALA A 229 12.61 9.28 -1.62
C ALA A 229 11.62 9.32 -0.46
N GLY A 230 11.32 8.18 0.12
CA GLY A 230 10.35 8.12 1.21
C GLY A 230 10.35 6.78 1.94
N TYR A 231 9.47 6.70 2.92
CA TYR A 231 9.18 5.51 3.68
C TYR A 231 7.68 5.26 3.73
N ARG A 232 7.27 4.00 3.70
CA ARG A 232 5.87 3.60 3.78
C ARG A 232 5.69 2.39 4.66
N GLN A 233 4.54 2.40 5.31
CA GLN A 233 4.00 1.27 6.01
C GLN A 233 2.56 1.05 5.55
N ILE A 234 2.22 -0.21 5.30
CA ILE A 234 0.86 -0.66 4.99
C ILE A 234 0.56 -1.78 5.96
N ASP A 235 -0.47 -1.59 6.77
CA ASP A 235 -0.98 -2.58 7.69
C ASP A 235 -2.29 -3.16 7.12
N LEU A 236 -2.38 -4.47 7.03
CA LEU A 236 -3.51 -5.20 6.50
C LEU A 236 -3.89 -6.28 7.49
N LYS A 237 -5.10 -6.20 8.04
CA LYS A 237 -5.64 -7.23 8.90
C LYS A 237 -6.98 -7.71 8.38
N PHE A 238 -7.10 -9.02 8.26
CA PHE A 238 -8.30 -9.69 7.81
C PHE A 238 -8.67 -10.78 8.82
N ASP A 239 -9.87 -10.71 9.36
CA ASP A 239 -10.45 -11.77 10.20
C ASP A 239 -11.49 -12.51 9.35
N TYR A 240 -11.16 -13.71 8.89
CA TYR A 240 -12.08 -14.55 8.11
C TYR A 240 -12.79 -15.54 9.05
N ASN A 241 -14.11 -15.52 9.03
CA ASN A 241 -14.91 -16.55 9.68
C ASN A 241 -15.16 -17.69 8.68
N VAL A 242 -14.47 -18.81 8.86
CA VAL A 242 -14.77 -20.07 8.16
C VAL A 242 -15.57 -20.99 9.08
N PRO A 243 -16.39 -21.94 8.58
CA PRO A 243 -17.18 -22.80 9.44
C PRO A 243 -16.34 -23.50 10.50
N GLY A 244 -16.59 -23.13 11.78
CA GLY A 244 -15.93 -23.71 12.97
C GLY A 244 -14.59 -23.08 13.34
N GLU A 245 -14.09 -22.11 12.60
CA GLU A 245 -12.77 -21.49 12.86
C GLU A 245 -12.74 -20.02 12.46
N THR A 246 -11.94 -19.21 13.14
CA THR A 246 -11.61 -17.84 12.76
C THR A 246 -10.12 -17.80 12.34
N VAL A 247 -9.88 -17.49 11.09
CA VAL A 247 -8.53 -17.30 10.54
C VAL A 247 -8.20 -15.81 10.51
N VAL A 248 -7.13 -15.43 11.17
CA VAL A 248 -6.67 -14.05 11.23
C VAL A 248 -5.37 -13.93 10.43
N THR A 249 -5.34 -13.00 9.50
CA THR A 249 -4.13 -12.55 8.80
C THR A 249 -3.87 -11.11 9.20
N ASP A 250 -2.72 -10.83 9.78
CA ASP A 250 -2.31 -9.49 10.24
C ASP A 250 -0.89 -9.24 9.74
N ILE A 251 -0.77 -8.61 8.59
CA ILE A 251 0.51 -8.35 7.91
C ILE A 251 0.81 -6.86 7.80
N SER A 252 2.07 -6.53 8.00
CA SER A 252 2.62 -5.20 7.76
C SER A 252 3.65 -5.28 6.65
N LEU A 253 3.52 -4.39 5.65
CA LEU A 253 4.47 -4.23 4.55
C LEU A 253 5.11 -2.87 4.68
N GLU A 254 6.40 -2.83 5.01
CA GLU A 254 7.07 -1.57 5.25
C GLU A 254 8.45 -1.46 4.59
N GLY A 255 8.89 -0.23 4.33
CA GLY A 255 10.23 -0.02 3.82
C GLY A 255 10.44 1.32 3.12
N PRO A 256 11.72 1.67 2.89
CA PRO A 256 12.11 2.83 2.12
C PRO A 256 11.85 2.63 0.63
N TYR A 257 11.82 3.73 -0.11
CA TYR A 257 11.71 3.71 -1.56
C TYR A 257 12.36 4.94 -2.19
N VAL A 258 12.71 4.78 -3.45
CA VAL A 258 13.09 5.87 -4.35
C VAL A 258 12.27 5.77 -5.63
N GLY A 259 12.05 6.90 -6.31
CA GLY A 259 11.23 6.88 -7.52
C GLY A 259 11.35 8.15 -8.35
N LEU A 260 10.66 8.10 -9.48
CA LEU A 260 10.49 9.21 -10.40
C LEU A 260 9.01 9.54 -10.52
N VAL A 261 8.73 10.82 -10.58
CA VAL A 261 7.39 11.37 -10.83
C VAL A 261 7.43 12.21 -12.07
N PHE A 262 6.41 12.09 -12.89
CA PHE A 262 6.23 12.87 -14.12
C PHE A 262 4.83 13.48 -14.13
N ALA A 263 4.72 14.74 -14.60
CA ALA A 263 3.44 15.42 -14.78
C ALA A 263 3.42 16.21 -16.09
N TRP A 264 2.26 16.27 -16.76
CA TRP A 264 2.08 16.91 -18.05
C TRP A 264 0.65 17.45 -18.26
#